data_384e8abe006e3dae62853df2bbecf73e
#
_entry.id   384e8abe006e3dae62853df2bbecf73e
#
_cell.length_a   1.000
_cell.length_b   1.000
_cell.length_c   1.000
_cell.angle_alpha   90.00
_cell.angle_beta   90.00
_cell.angle_gamma   90.00
#
_symmetry.space_group_name_H-M   'P 1'
#
loop_
_entity.id
_entity.type
_entity.pdbx_description
1 polymer ?
#
loop_
_entity_poly.entity_id
_entity_poly.type
_entity_poly.pdbx_seq_one_letter_code
_entity_poly.pdbx_strand_id
1 'polypeptide(L)' 'MKTYDIEVQRLKSMKHDKGLVEIGLDALVLARPVRDEGNAASCLRLPVEHARTLLVLLKQQIADLDKLQPRSRRSGRA' A
#
# COMPACT_ATOMS: atom_id res chain seq x y z
N MET A 1 15.71 -16.61 -4.78
CA MET A 1 14.70 -15.56 -4.63
C MET A 1 14.86 -14.85 -3.29
N LYS A 2 14.72 -13.55 -3.30
CA LYS A 2 14.84 -12.76 -2.07
C LYS A 2 13.49 -12.26 -1.63
N THR A 3 13.25 -12.31 -0.33
CA THR A 3 12.05 -11.73 0.24
C THR A 3 12.46 -10.75 1.33
N TYR A 4 11.55 -9.89 1.70
CA TYR A 4 11.83 -8.83 2.66
C TYR A 4 10.69 -8.69 3.64
N ASP A 5 11.06 -8.34 4.87
CA ASP A 5 10.08 -7.90 5.85
C ASP A 5 10.19 -6.38 5.90
N ILE A 6 9.09 -5.71 5.67
CA ILE A 6 9.04 -4.25 5.68
C ILE A 6 8.16 -3.84 6.84
N GLU A 7 8.75 -3.22 7.84
CA GLU A 7 8.01 -2.80 9.03
C GLU A 7 7.86 -1.28 8.99
N VAL A 8 6.63 -0.81 8.89
CA VAL A 8 6.34 0.61 8.80
C VAL A 8 6.54 1.27 10.15
N GLN A 9 7.37 2.29 10.19
CA GLN A 9 7.63 3.06 11.40
C GLN A 9 6.75 4.30 11.44
N ARG A 10 6.53 4.93 10.30
CA ARG A 10 5.76 6.16 10.25
C ARG A 10 5.28 6.42 8.84
N LEU A 11 4.05 6.85 8.71
CA LEU A 11 3.50 7.28 7.42
C LEU A 11 3.76 8.77 7.26
N LYS A 12 4.24 9.17 6.10
CA LYS A 12 4.61 10.56 5.85
C LYS A 12 3.72 11.25 4.83
N SER A 13 3.41 10.58 3.76
CA SER A 13 2.65 11.21 2.67
C SER A 13 1.97 10.16 1.83
N MET A 14 1.06 10.61 1.01
CA MET A 14 0.40 9.73 0.05
C MET A 14 0.04 10.54 -1.19
N LYS A 15 0.29 9.95 -2.34
CA LYS A 15 -0.09 10.55 -3.61
C LYS A 15 -0.32 9.44 -4.61
N HIS A 16 -0.81 9.79 -5.78
CA HIS A 16 -0.99 8.81 -6.83
C HIS A 16 -0.36 9.31 -8.12
N ASP A 17 0.06 8.38 -8.95
CA ASP A 17 0.69 8.69 -10.21
C ASP A 17 0.57 7.48 -11.12
N LYS A 18 0.08 7.68 -12.33
CA LYS A 18 0.01 6.66 -13.37
C LYS A 18 -0.68 5.37 -12.91
N GLY A 19 -1.76 5.54 -12.17
CA GLY A 19 -2.52 4.40 -11.69
C GLY A 19 -1.96 3.72 -10.46
N LEU A 20 -0.89 4.27 -9.90
CA LEU A 20 -0.29 3.72 -8.69
C LEU A 20 -0.45 4.69 -7.53
N VAL A 21 -0.73 4.15 -6.38
CA VAL A 21 -0.74 4.96 -5.15
C VAL A 21 0.65 4.85 -4.53
N GLU A 22 1.26 6.00 -4.28
CA GLU A 22 2.58 6.05 -3.66
C GLU A 22 2.45 6.50 -2.23
N ILE A 23 3.08 5.76 -1.35
CA ILE A 23 3.03 6.06 0.07
C ILE A 23 4.45 6.36 0.54
N GLY A 24 4.68 7.59 0.99
CA GLY A 24 5.95 7.94 1.59
C GLY A 24 5.93 7.54 3.04
N LEU A 25 6.94 6.82 3.47
CA LEU A 25 6.98 6.33 4.84
C LEU A 25 8.42 6.11 5.30
N ASP A 26 8.57 6.00 6.60
CA ASP A 26 9.80 5.49 7.19
C ASP A 26 9.55 4.03 7.52
N ALA A 27 10.46 3.17 7.13
CA ALA A 27 10.29 1.75 7.36
C ALA A 27 11.64 1.06 7.53
N LEU A 28 11.60 -0.02 8.27
CA LEU A 28 12.72 -0.94 8.33
C LEU A 28 12.51 -2.00 7.28
N VAL A 29 13.49 -2.18 6.43
CA VAL A 29 13.43 -3.19 5.38
C VAL A 29 14.52 -4.20 5.66
N LEU A 30 14.10 -5.43 6.00
CA LEU A 30 15.03 -6.49 6.35
C LEU A 30 14.92 -7.61 5.36
N ALA A 31 16.07 -8.04 4.84
CA ALA A 31 16.10 -9.19 3.96
C ALA A 31 15.81 -10.44 4.77
N ARG A 32 15.03 -11.33 4.20
CA ARG A 32 14.66 -12.56 4.88
C ARG A 32 14.92 -13.74 3.95
N PRO A 33 15.64 -14.76 4.44
CA PRO A 33 15.87 -15.93 3.59
C PRO A 33 14.59 -16.69 3.33
N VAL A 34 14.50 -17.24 2.14
CA VAL A 34 13.35 -18.05 1.75
C VAL A 34 13.62 -19.49 2.19
N ARG A 35 12.78 -20.01 3.06
CA ARG A 35 12.91 -21.39 3.53
C ARG A 35 12.08 -22.34 2.73
N ASP A 36 10.96 -21.88 2.26
CA ASP A 36 10.02 -22.68 1.50
C ASP A 36 9.72 -21.94 0.22
N GLU A 37 10.25 -22.40 -0.88
CA GLU A 37 10.10 -21.71 -2.15
C GLU A 37 8.65 -21.62 -2.59
N GLY A 38 7.82 -22.55 -2.17
CA GLY A 38 6.41 -22.49 -2.48
C GLY A 38 5.66 -21.39 -1.79
N ASN A 39 6.24 -20.83 -0.71
CA ASN A 39 5.63 -19.78 0.08
C ASN A 39 6.49 -18.54 0.18
N ALA A 40 7.34 -18.32 -0.82
CA ALA A 40 8.20 -17.16 -0.83
C ALA A 40 7.37 -15.90 -1.04
N ALA A 41 7.37 -15.01 -0.07
CA ALA A 41 6.64 -13.76 -0.17
C ALA A 41 7.26 -12.72 0.75
N SER A 42 7.33 -11.50 0.27
CA SER A 42 7.69 -10.38 1.12
C SER A 42 6.50 -10.01 1.99
N CYS A 43 6.77 -9.45 3.13
CA CYS A 43 5.74 -9.16 4.11
C CYS A 43 5.79 -7.69 4.50
N LEU A 44 4.64 -7.04 4.49
CA LEU A 44 4.50 -5.67 4.96
C LEU A 44 3.84 -5.72 6.33
N ARG A 45 4.53 -5.18 7.32
CA ARG A 45 4.02 -5.13 8.68
C ARG A 45 3.64 -3.70 9.02
N LEU A 46 2.44 -3.53 9.50
CA LEU A 46 1.88 -2.21 9.71
C LEU A 46 1.19 -2.18 11.07
N PRO A 47 1.66 -1.34 12.01
CA PRO A 47 0.96 -1.21 13.28
C PRO A 47 -0.48 -0.83 13.06
N VAL A 48 -1.36 -1.31 13.95
CA VAL A 48 -2.80 -1.11 13.78
C VAL A 48 -3.16 0.37 13.68
N GLU A 49 -2.54 1.22 14.47
CA GLU A 49 -2.84 2.66 14.39
C GLU A 49 -2.46 3.25 13.04
N HIS A 50 -1.35 2.80 12.47
CA HIS A 50 -0.98 3.25 11.14
C HIS A 50 -1.88 2.65 10.08
N ALA A 51 -2.38 1.43 10.30
CA ALA A 51 -3.32 0.82 9.39
C ALA A 51 -4.60 1.63 9.32
N ARG A 52 -5.08 2.12 10.45
CA ARG A 52 -6.28 2.95 10.47
C ARG A 52 -6.06 4.27 9.75
N THR A 53 -4.91 4.90 9.96
CA THR A 53 -4.56 6.12 9.26
C THR A 53 -4.46 5.86 7.76
N LEU A 54 -3.83 4.76 7.39
CA LEU A 54 -3.68 4.41 5.98
C LEU A 54 -5.03 4.20 5.32
N LEU A 55 -5.98 3.58 6.02
CA LEU A 55 -7.31 3.39 5.48
C LEU A 55 -7.96 4.73 5.12
N VAL A 56 -7.87 5.71 6.02
CA VAL A 56 -8.44 7.03 5.77
C VAL A 56 -7.77 7.69 4.58
N LEU A 57 -6.44 7.64 4.53
CA LEU A 57 -5.69 8.26 3.44
C LEU A 57 -6.00 7.59 2.11
N LEU A 58 -6.13 6.28 2.09
CA LEU A 58 -6.46 5.56 0.87
C LEU A 58 -7.86 5.92 0.38
N LYS A 59 -8.82 6.04 1.29
CA LYS A 59 -10.16 6.45 0.91
C LYS A 59 -10.15 7.83 0.25
N GLN A 60 -9.36 8.75 0.79
CA GLN A 60 -9.26 10.08 0.21
C GLN A 60 -8.62 10.06 -1.17
N GLN A 61 -7.57 9.26 -1.35
CA GLN A 61 -6.92 9.15 -2.65
C GLN A 61 -7.85 8.55 -3.69
N ILE A 62 -8.58 7.52 -3.32
CA ILE A 62 -9.50 6.88 -4.24
C ILE A 62 -10.62 7.83 -4.62
N ALA A 63 -11.14 8.60 -3.66
CA ALA A 63 -12.18 9.58 -3.95
C ALA A 63 -11.66 10.63 -4.94
N ASP A 64 -10.42 11.08 -4.77
CA ASP A 64 -9.83 12.05 -5.70
C ASP A 64 -9.64 11.45 -7.09
N LEU A 65 -9.20 10.21 -7.15
CA LEU A 65 -9.05 9.52 -8.43
C LEU A 65 -10.39 9.37 -9.13
N ASP A 66 -11.43 9.05 -8.40
CA ASP A 66 -12.76 8.90 -8.98
C ASP A 66 -13.28 10.22 -9.53
N LYS A 67 -12.93 11.33 -8.91
CA LYS A 67 -13.31 12.64 -9.42
C LYS A 67 -12.61 12.94 -10.74
N LEU A 68 -11.36 12.50 -10.86
CA LEU A 68 -10.60 12.73 -12.08
C LEU A 68 -11.04 11.81 -13.19
N GLN A 69 -11.57 10.63 -12.87
CA GLN A 69 -11.99 9.64 -13.85
C GLN A 69 -13.36 9.09 -13.47
N PRO A 70 -14.39 9.95 -13.50
CA PRO A 70 -15.70 9.54 -13.00
C PRO A 70 -16.33 8.38 -13.75
N ARG A 71 -16.00 8.18 -15.01
CA ARG A 71 -16.58 7.09 -15.76
C ARG A 71 -16.09 5.72 -15.34
N SER A 72 -15.02 5.67 -14.64
CA SER A 72 -14.43 4.39 -14.30
C SER A 72 -15.29 3.59 -13.39
N ARG A 73 -16.31 4.22 -12.95
CA ARG A 73 -17.18 3.54 -12.13
C ARG A 73 -18.17 2.81 -12.76
N ARG A 74 -18.37 2.79 -13.67
CA ARG A 74 -19.37 2.12 -14.07
C ARG A 74 -19.40 0.90 -14.11
N SER A 75 -18.87 1.03 -13.89
CA SER A 75 -18.93 0.08 -13.79
C SER A 75 -19.11 -0.55 -13.17
N GLY A 76 -19.21 -0.44 -13.08
CA GLY A 76 -19.46 -1.04 -12.54
C GLY A 76 -19.98 -1.41 -11.90
N ARG A 77 -20.44 -1.23 -11.91
CA ARG A 77 -20.96 -1.51 -11.44
C ARG A 77 -21.33 -2.06 -11.20
N ALA A 78 -21.25 -1.87 -11.49
CA ALA A 78 -21.47 -2.29 -11.38
C ALA A 78 -21.53 -2.38 -11.26
#